data_db4b97901c40d796f8062d7381864598
#
_entry.id   db4b97901c40d796f8062d7381864598
#
_cell.length_a   1.000
_cell.length_b   1.000
_cell.length_c   1.000
_cell.angle_alpha   90.00
_cell.angle_beta   90.00
_cell.angle_gamma   90.00
#
_symmetry.space_group_name_H-M   'P 1'
#
loop_
_entity.id
_entity.type
_entity.pdbx_description
1 polymer ?
#
loop_
_entity_poly.entity_id
_entity_poly.type
_entity_poly.pdbx_seq_one_letter_code
_entity_poly.pdbx_strand_id
1 'polypeptide(L)'
;MSQTRAEHRVRDGAFFEEGPAELRQIGALPLILLENGKVEVFLVTSRGGGRWIIPKGNPMRGLSACDVAALEAREEAGVVGTVLDDCLGEFTLRGRHKKCRVTVYPLIVKEMLVHWDEVSERKWRRCDLKTARSLVGSRSLASLLGSLSSKKVIRLMAAAPVARAQA
;
A
#
# COMPACT_ATOMS: atom_id res chain seq x y z
N MET A 1 -34.96 21.38 58.81
CA MET A 1 -35.25 20.64 57.59
C MET A 1 -34.13 20.89 56.61
N SER A 2 -33.13 20.09 56.56
CA SER A 2 -32.04 20.17 55.59
C SER A 2 -31.75 18.79 55.10
N GLN A 3 -32.01 18.59 53.81
CA GLN A 3 -31.70 17.35 53.11
C GLN A 3 -30.24 17.39 52.65
N THR A 4 -29.46 16.52 53.22
CA THR A 4 -28.07 16.32 52.81
C THR A 4 -28.05 15.49 51.52
N ARG A 5 -27.60 16.08 50.47
CA ARG A 5 -27.40 15.50 49.15
C ARG A 5 -26.05 14.76 49.19
N ALA A 6 -26.07 13.45 49.12
CA ALA A 6 -24.89 12.60 49.02
C ALA A 6 -24.20 12.86 47.67
N GLU A 7 -22.99 13.40 47.70
CA GLU A 7 -22.11 13.50 46.54
C GLU A 7 -21.49 12.12 46.28
N HIS A 8 -21.91 11.52 45.18
CA HIS A 8 -21.21 10.35 44.62
C HIS A 8 -19.96 10.87 43.90
N ARG A 9 -18.82 10.68 44.56
CA ARG A 9 -17.49 10.85 43.95
C ARG A 9 -17.25 9.67 42.98
N VAL A 10 -17.41 9.93 41.70
CA VAL A 10 -16.86 9.04 40.65
C VAL A 10 -15.37 9.35 40.56
N ARG A 11 -14.56 8.45 41.07
CA ARG A 11 -13.11 8.40 40.85
C ARG A 11 -12.86 7.74 39.51
N ASP A 12 -11.80 8.19 38.84
CA ASP A 12 -11.12 7.62 37.69
C ASP A 12 -11.75 7.88 36.32
N GLY A 13 -11.74 9.19 35.93
CA GLY A 13 -11.70 9.57 34.53
C GLY A 13 -10.29 9.35 33.98
N ALA A 14 -9.93 8.16 33.58
CA ALA A 14 -8.83 7.97 32.65
C ALA A 14 -9.29 8.58 31.31
N PHE A 15 -8.88 9.81 31.05
CA PHE A 15 -8.89 10.37 29.70
C PHE A 15 -7.89 9.55 28.91
N PHE A 16 -8.38 8.53 28.19
CA PHE A 16 -7.63 8.01 27.07
C PHE A 16 -7.62 9.14 26.04
N GLU A 17 -6.52 9.87 25.96
CA GLU A 17 -6.23 10.68 24.79
C GLU A 17 -6.18 9.67 23.62
N GLU A 18 -7.27 9.60 22.87
CA GLU A 18 -7.25 8.97 21.56
C GLU A 18 -6.22 9.75 20.75
N GLY A 19 -5.03 9.17 20.62
CA GLY A 19 -4.02 9.70 19.75
C GLY A 19 -4.62 9.89 18.34
N PRO A 20 -4.09 10.81 17.52
CA PRO A 20 -4.67 11.15 16.23
C PRO A 20 -4.97 9.87 15.46
N ALA A 21 -6.22 9.71 15.04
CA ALA A 21 -6.72 8.52 14.36
C ALA A 21 -5.78 8.14 13.22
N GLU A 22 -5.15 6.97 13.33
CA GLU A 22 -4.22 6.48 12.33
C GLU A 22 -5.02 6.06 11.09
N LEU A 23 -4.80 6.75 9.98
CA LEU A 23 -5.39 6.37 8.71
C LEU A 23 -4.76 5.06 8.22
N ARG A 24 -5.58 4.19 7.64
CA ARG A 24 -5.13 2.95 7.01
C ARG A 24 -5.40 2.99 5.53
N GLN A 25 -4.42 2.59 4.75
CA GLN A 25 -4.52 2.44 3.30
C GLN A 25 -3.99 1.07 2.86
N ILE A 26 -4.33 0.70 1.66
CA ILE A 26 -3.89 -0.53 0.99
C ILE A 26 -3.11 -0.11 -0.24
N GLY A 27 -1.92 -0.67 -0.42
CA GLY A 27 -1.05 -0.41 -1.54
C GLY A 27 -0.74 -1.66 -2.35
N ALA A 28 -0.50 -1.46 -3.63
CA ALA A 28 0.02 -2.48 -4.53
C ALA A 28 1.49 -2.18 -4.83
N LEU A 29 2.35 -3.19 -4.77
CA LEU A 29 3.68 -3.13 -5.36
C LEU A 29 3.67 -3.91 -6.67
N PRO A 30 3.55 -3.24 -7.83
CA PRO A 30 3.57 -3.91 -9.12
C PRO A 30 4.98 -4.44 -9.41
N LEU A 31 5.09 -5.74 -9.66
CA LEU A 31 6.32 -6.48 -9.85
C LEU A 31 6.36 -7.12 -11.24
N ILE A 32 7.48 -6.98 -11.93
CA ILE A 32 7.77 -7.68 -13.18
C ILE A 32 8.99 -8.57 -12.96
N LEU A 33 8.82 -9.87 -13.22
CA LEU A 33 9.95 -10.79 -13.31
C LEU A 33 10.44 -10.84 -14.76
N LEU A 34 11.70 -10.45 -14.96
CA LEU A 34 12.35 -10.50 -16.26
C LEU A 34 12.90 -11.90 -16.54
N GLU A 35 13.10 -12.24 -17.80
CA GLU A 35 13.67 -13.54 -18.25
C GLU A 35 15.04 -13.83 -17.63
N ASN A 36 15.84 -12.79 -17.35
CA ASN A 36 17.14 -12.91 -16.69
C ASN A 36 17.06 -13.08 -15.16
N GLY A 37 15.85 -13.27 -14.59
CA GLY A 37 15.61 -13.45 -13.17
C GLY A 37 15.68 -12.15 -12.34
N LYS A 38 15.87 -11.00 -12.96
CA LYS A 38 15.77 -9.70 -12.27
C LYS A 38 14.33 -9.30 -12.07
N VAL A 39 14.09 -8.51 -11.04
CA VAL A 39 12.77 -7.96 -10.71
C VAL A 39 12.78 -6.46 -10.90
N GLU A 40 11.78 -5.95 -11.58
CA GLU A 40 11.48 -4.54 -11.70
C GLU A 40 10.14 -4.23 -11.04
N VAL A 41 9.98 -2.97 -10.65
CA VAL A 41 8.76 -2.45 -10.01
C VAL A 41 8.27 -1.21 -10.74
N PHE A 42 6.97 -0.93 -10.59
CA PHE A 42 6.39 0.33 -11.01
C PHE A 42 6.19 1.25 -9.81
N LEU A 43 6.65 2.48 -9.98
CA LEU A 43 6.34 3.58 -9.08
C LEU A 43 5.46 4.59 -9.80
N VAL A 44 4.67 5.31 -9.02
CA VAL A 44 3.87 6.46 -9.47
C VAL A 44 4.23 7.69 -8.66
N THR A 45 3.92 8.87 -9.15
CA THR A 45 4.03 10.08 -8.34
C THR A 45 2.82 10.23 -7.43
N SER A 46 3.00 10.82 -6.26
CA SER A 46 1.88 11.27 -5.44
C SER A 46 1.04 12.29 -6.22
N ARG A 47 -0.24 12.41 -5.90
CA ARG A 47 -1.11 13.43 -6.48
C ARG A 47 -0.49 14.81 -6.23
N GLY A 48 -0.39 15.64 -7.28
CA GLY A 48 0.42 16.86 -7.25
C GLY A 48 1.91 16.68 -7.63
N GLY A 49 2.35 15.48 -8.00
CA GLY A 49 3.60 15.22 -8.74
C GLY A 49 4.91 15.24 -7.97
N GLY A 50 4.86 15.37 -6.63
CA GLY A 50 6.09 15.68 -5.88
C GLY A 50 6.94 14.50 -5.43
N ARG A 51 6.39 13.31 -5.21
CA ARG A 51 7.11 12.18 -4.59
C ARG A 51 6.80 10.86 -5.26
N TRP A 52 7.83 10.05 -5.48
CA TRP A 52 7.67 8.69 -5.95
C TRP A 52 7.14 7.80 -4.83
N ILE A 53 6.13 7.01 -5.15
CA ILE A 53 5.41 6.12 -4.24
C ILE A 53 4.83 4.94 -5.03
N ILE A 54 4.23 4.00 -4.34
CA ILE A 54 3.45 2.92 -4.95
C ILE A 54 1.97 3.31 -5.06
N PRO A 55 1.19 2.72 -5.99
CA PRO A 55 -0.26 2.87 -6.03
C PRO A 55 -0.90 2.46 -4.71
N LYS A 56 -1.85 3.25 -4.20
CA LYS A 56 -2.50 3.00 -2.91
C LYS A 56 -3.76 3.83 -2.72
N GLY A 57 -4.69 3.28 -1.98
CA GLY A 57 -5.91 3.97 -1.63
C GLY A 57 -6.55 3.48 -0.35
N ASN A 58 -7.72 4.01 -0.06
CA ASN A 58 -8.46 3.69 1.16
C ASN A 58 -9.15 2.32 1.05
N PRO A 59 -9.29 1.58 2.16
CA PRO A 59 -10.15 0.40 2.18
C PRO A 59 -11.56 0.75 1.67
N MET A 60 -12.13 -0.14 0.89
CA MET A 60 -13.47 0.04 0.32
C MET A 60 -14.41 -1.03 0.86
N ARG A 61 -15.63 -0.60 1.23
CA ARG A 61 -16.64 -1.53 1.73
C ARG A 61 -17.00 -2.58 0.66
N GLY A 62 -16.98 -3.84 1.04
CA GLY A 62 -17.33 -4.95 0.14
C GLY A 62 -16.20 -5.45 -0.75
N LEU A 63 -15.01 -4.82 -0.70
CA LEU A 63 -13.82 -5.29 -1.40
C LEU A 63 -12.80 -5.87 -0.42
N SER A 64 -12.12 -6.93 -0.84
CA SER A 64 -10.95 -7.43 -0.12
C SER A 64 -9.76 -6.47 -0.26
N ALA A 65 -8.76 -6.61 0.59
CA ALA A 65 -7.53 -5.82 0.46
C ALA A 65 -6.83 -6.05 -0.88
N CYS A 66 -6.86 -7.28 -1.40
CA CYS A 66 -6.30 -7.61 -2.71
C CYS A 66 -7.06 -6.94 -3.85
N ASP A 67 -8.40 -6.87 -3.76
CA ASP A 67 -9.23 -6.18 -4.76
C ASP A 67 -8.94 -4.68 -4.77
N VAL A 68 -8.81 -4.07 -3.59
CA VAL A 68 -8.43 -2.65 -3.48
C VAL A 68 -7.04 -2.41 -4.05
N ALA A 69 -6.05 -3.26 -3.72
CA ALA A 69 -4.69 -3.15 -4.26
C ALA A 69 -4.68 -3.25 -5.80
N ALA A 70 -5.47 -4.17 -6.37
CA ALA A 70 -5.60 -4.33 -7.83
C ALA A 70 -6.25 -3.11 -8.47
N LEU A 71 -7.30 -2.57 -7.85
CA LEU A 71 -8.01 -1.38 -8.32
C LEU A 71 -7.09 -0.15 -8.34
N GLU A 72 -6.39 0.10 -7.24
CA GLU A 72 -5.46 1.24 -7.13
C GLU A 72 -4.30 1.15 -8.15
N ALA A 73 -3.75 -0.05 -8.37
CA ALA A 73 -2.73 -0.26 -9.39
C ALA A 73 -3.24 0.06 -10.79
N ARG A 74 -4.49 -0.29 -11.09
CA ARG A 74 -5.15 0.01 -12.37
C ARG A 74 -5.41 1.50 -12.53
N GLU A 75 -6.00 2.14 -11.54
CA GLU A 75 -6.42 3.55 -11.60
C GLU A 75 -5.23 4.51 -11.56
N GLU A 76 -4.26 4.29 -10.68
CA GLU A 76 -3.11 5.17 -10.49
C GLU A 76 -1.95 4.89 -11.47
N ALA A 77 -1.71 3.63 -11.85
CA ALA A 77 -0.54 3.23 -12.64
C ALA A 77 -0.88 2.60 -14.00
N GLY A 78 -2.14 2.33 -14.29
CA GLY A 78 -2.52 1.62 -15.52
C GLY A 78 -2.01 0.18 -15.57
N VAL A 79 -1.80 -0.44 -14.41
CA VAL A 79 -1.23 -1.78 -14.31
C VAL A 79 -2.30 -2.78 -13.93
N VAL A 80 -2.38 -3.88 -14.69
CA VAL A 80 -3.28 -5.01 -14.42
C VAL A 80 -2.45 -6.25 -14.16
N GLY A 81 -2.85 -7.04 -13.18
CA GLY A 81 -2.13 -8.26 -12.83
C GLY A 81 -2.81 -9.06 -11.73
N THR A 82 -2.08 -10.02 -11.18
CA THR A 82 -2.54 -10.86 -10.06
C THR A 82 -1.94 -10.34 -8.76
N VAL A 83 -2.80 -9.96 -7.81
CA VAL A 83 -2.39 -9.62 -6.45
C VAL A 83 -2.24 -10.92 -5.66
N LEU A 84 -1.13 -11.05 -4.92
CA LEU A 84 -0.91 -12.18 -4.02
C LEU A 84 -1.43 -11.85 -2.62
N ASP A 85 -2.01 -12.84 -1.95
CA ASP A 85 -2.67 -12.68 -0.64
C ASP A 85 -1.70 -12.36 0.50
N ASP A 86 -0.46 -12.83 0.39
CA ASP A 86 0.57 -12.58 1.40
C ASP A 86 1.12 -11.16 1.26
N CYS A 87 0.81 -10.28 2.20
CA CYS A 87 1.32 -8.92 2.20
C CYS A 87 2.85 -8.90 2.38
N LEU A 88 3.50 -7.94 1.74
CA LEU A 88 4.95 -7.72 1.85
C LEU A 88 5.34 -7.06 3.18
N GLY A 89 4.42 -6.41 3.85
CA GLY A 89 4.59 -5.63 5.06
C GLY A 89 3.85 -4.29 4.99
N GLU A 90 4.24 -3.38 5.86
CA GLU A 90 3.62 -2.07 5.98
C GLU A 90 4.66 -0.96 5.93
N PHE A 91 4.25 0.21 5.47
CA PHE A 91 5.02 1.42 5.60
C PHE A 91 4.15 2.58 6.08
N THR A 92 4.78 3.61 6.59
CA THR A 92 4.10 4.78 7.15
C THR A 92 4.35 6.02 6.31
N LEU A 93 3.28 6.73 6.01
CA LEU A 93 3.31 8.09 5.49
C LEU A 93 3.00 9.06 6.62
N ARG A 94 3.81 10.11 6.74
CA ARG A 94 3.60 11.19 7.71
C ARG A 94 3.14 12.44 6.96
N GLY A 95 1.90 12.84 7.18
CA GLY A 95 1.38 14.15 6.82
C GLY A 95 1.59 15.16 7.95
N ARG A 96 1.19 16.42 7.74
CA ARG A 96 1.34 17.48 8.76
C ARG A 96 0.61 17.14 10.07
N HIS A 97 -0.57 16.52 9.99
CA HIS A 97 -1.44 16.28 11.16
C HIS A 97 -1.92 14.83 11.27
N LYS A 98 -1.57 13.96 10.32
CA LYS A 98 -2.07 12.59 10.29
C LYS A 98 -0.96 11.62 9.89
N LYS A 99 -0.94 10.48 10.55
CA LYS A 99 -0.12 9.33 10.21
C LYS A 99 -0.99 8.36 9.42
N CYS A 100 -0.49 7.87 8.30
CA CYS A 100 -1.16 6.87 7.49
C CYS A 100 -0.29 5.62 7.40
N ARG A 101 -0.85 4.47 7.75
CA ARG A 101 -0.23 3.16 7.61
C ARG A 101 -0.74 2.51 6.32
N VAL A 102 0.16 2.06 5.49
CA VAL A 102 -0.15 1.41 4.21
C VAL A 102 0.30 -0.03 4.26
N THR A 103 -0.64 -0.97 4.15
CA THR A 103 -0.35 -2.41 3.98
C THR A 103 -0.12 -2.69 2.50
N VAL A 104 1.01 -3.33 2.17
CA VAL A 104 1.47 -3.49 0.78
C VAL A 104 1.31 -4.92 0.32
N TYR A 105 0.60 -5.09 -0.79
CA TYR A 105 0.42 -6.38 -1.46
C TYR A 105 1.25 -6.45 -2.75
N PRO A 106 1.93 -7.57 -3.03
CA PRO A 106 2.61 -7.76 -4.30
C PRO A 106 1.58 -7.97 -5.42
N LEU A 107 1.75 -7.28 -6.53
CA LEU A 107 0.96 -7.45 -7.74
C LEU A 107 1.88 -7.90 -8.87
N ILE A 108 1.66 -9.10 -9.39
CA ILE A 108 2.40 -9.61 -10.52
C ILE A 108 1.78 -9.05 -11.80
N VAL A 109 2.53 -8.19 -12.47
CA VAL A 109 2.06 -7.48 -13.66
C VAL A 109 1.86 -8.45 -14.82
N LYS A 110 0.70 -8.37 -15.45
CA LYS A 110 0.34 -9.10 -16.68
C LYS A 110 0.22 -8.18 -17.87
N GLU A 111 -0.31 -6.97 -17.65
CA GLU A 111 -0.62 -6.03 -18.70
C GLU A 111 -0.42 -4.59 -18.22
N MET A 112 -0.05 -3.73 -19.14
CA MET A 112 -0.09 -2.28 -18.98
C MET A 112 -1.14 -1.69 -19.91
N LEU A 113 -2.04 -0.91 -19.34
CA LEU A 113 -3.09 -0.23 -20.09
C LEU A 113 -2.49 0.95 -20.88
N VAL A 114 -3.03 1.20 -22.06
CA VAL A 114 -2.69 2.40 -22.86
C VAL A 114 -3.37 3.65 -22.28
N HIS A 115 -4.58 3.48 -21.74
CA HIS A 115 -5.38 4.53 -21.12
C HIS A 115 -5.88 4.05 -19.75
N TRP A 116 -5.78 4.90 -18.74
CA TRP A 116 -6.30 4.64 -17.39
C TRP A 116 -6.68 5.96 -16.71
N ASP A 117 -7.40 5.88 -15.58
CA ASP A 117 -8.09 7.02 -14.98
C ASP A 117 -7.18 8.19 -14.64
N GLU A 118 -6.03 7.94 -14.01
CA GLU A 118 -5.11 8.99 -13.55
C GLU A 118 -3.88 9.18 -14.47
N VAL A 119 -3.95 8.77 -15.73
CA VAL A 119 -2.82 8.84 -16.70
C VAL A 119 -2.26 10.25 -16.87
N SER A 120 -3.11 11.27 -16.81
CA SER A 120 -2.70 12.68 -16.94
C SER A 120 -2.30 13.32 -15.62
N GLU A 121 -2.64 12.71 -14.48
CA GLU A 121 -2.42 13.25 -13.14
C GLU A 121 -1.12 12.77 -12.51
N ARG A 122 -0.61 11.62 -12.96
CA ARG A 122 0.56 10.96 -12.38
C ARG A 122 1.60 10.62 -13.42
N LYS A 123 2.85 10.77 -13.02
CA LYS A 123 3.98 10.16 -13.75
C LYS A 123 4.16 8.76 -13.21
N TRP A 124 4.61 7.86 -14.06
CA TRP A 124 4.98 6.50 -13.67
C TRP A 124 6.42 6.19 -14.08
N ARG A 125 7.04 5.25 -13.38
CA ARG A 125 8.41 4.81 -13.67
C ARG A 125 8.56 3.33 -13.37
N ARG A 126 9.11 2.62 -14.33
CA ARG A 126 9.58 1.25 -14.18
C ARG A 126 11.06 1.26 -13.86
N CYS A 127 11.51 0.55 -12.84
CA CYS A 127 12.90 0.48 -12.44
C CYS A 127 13.18 -0.75 -11.56
N ASP A 128 14.46 -1.08 -11.37
CA ASP A 128 14.85 -2.12 -10.43
C ASP A 128 14.61 -1.73 -8.97
N LEU A 129 14.63 -2.72 -8.06
CA LEU A 129 14.38 -2.53 -6.63
C LEU A 129 15.36 -1.54 -5.97
N LYS A 130 16.62 -1.54 -6.38
CA LYS A 130 17.64 -0.61 -5.84
C LYS A 130 17.34 0.83 -6.21
N THR A 131 17.02 1.06 -7.47
CA THR A 131 16.61 2.37 -7.99
C THR A 131 15.31 2.83 -7.33
N ALA A 132 14.30 1.94 -7.23
CA ALA A 132 13.04 2.25 -6.56
C ALA A 132 13.26 2.70 -5.12
N ARG A 133 14.08 1.97 -4.37
CA ARG A 133 14.45 2.31 -2.99
C ARG A 133 15.06 3.71 -2.87
N SER A 134 15.87 4.14 -3.83
CA SER A 134 16.50 5.47 -3.82
C SER A 134 15.55 6.60 -4.22
N LEU A 135 14.50 6.29 -4.98
CA LEU A 135 13.56 7.28 -5.50
C LEU A 135 12.41 7.61 -4.55
N VAL A 136 11.94 6.61 -3.77
CA VAL A 136 10.77 6.82 -2.91
C VAL A 136 11.04 7.80 -1.79
N GLY A 137 10.11 8.73 -1.57
CA GLY A 137 10.26 9.78 -0.56
C GLY A 137 10.02 9.33 0.89
N SER A 138 9.55 8.11 1.12
CA SER A 138 9.29 7.56 2.44
C SER A 138 10.41 6.63 2.89
N ARG A 139 11.05 6.91 4.03
CA ARG A 139 12.09 6.04 4.60
C ARG A 139 11.57 4.63 4.93
N SER A 140 10.33 4.53 5.41
CA SER A 140 9.73 3.23 5.73
C SER A 140 9.39 2.43 4.47
N LEU A 141 8.95 3.07 3.39
CA LEU A 141 8.80 2.42 2.09
C LEU A 141 10.15 2.00 1.51
N ALA A 142 11.17 2.85 1.60
CA ALA A 142 12.52 2.49 1.19
C ALA A 142 13.06 1.29 1.97
N SER A 143 12.78 1.19 3.27
CA SER A 143 13.13 0.04 4.10
C SER A 143 12.39 -1.22 3.65
N LEU A 144 11.09 -1.14 3.38
CA LEU A 144 10.30 -2.25 2.85
C LEU A 144 10.88 -2.75 1.51
N LEU A 145 11.14 -1.85 0.57
CA LEU A 145 11.75 -2.21 -0.72
C LEU A 145 13.13 -2.83 -0.54
N GLY A 146 13.92 -2.34 0.43
CA GLY A 146 15.24 -2.89 0.77
C GLY A 146 15.21 -4.28 1.38
N SER A 147 14.07 -4.71 1.95
CA SER A 147 13.88 -6.08 2.46
C SER A 147 13.55 -7.10 1.37
N LEU A 148 13.28 -6.63 0.15
CA LEU A 148 12.97 -7.46 -1.00
C LEU A 148 14.24 -7.81 -1.77
N SER A 149 14.26 -9.05 -2.29
CA SER A 149 15.25 -9.52 -3.24
C SER A 149 14.54 -10.25 -4.37
N SER A 150 15.20 -10.39 -5.53
CA SER A 150 14.64 -11.18 -6.64
C SER A 150 14.30 -12.59 -6.20
N LYS A 151 15.15 -13.22 -5.37
CA LYS A 151 14.89 -14.55 -4.80
C LYS A 151 13.60 -14.60 -3.97
N LYS A 152 13.37 -13.59 -3.12
CA LYS A 152 12.16 -13.51 -2.30
C LYS A 152 10.92 -13.33 -3.17
N VAL A 153 10.97 -12.45 -4.16
CA VAL A 153 9.87 -12.23 -5.11
C VAL A 153 9.55 -13.50 -5.91
N ILE A 154 10.57 -14.16 -6.44
CA ILE A 154 10.39 -15.44 -7.17
C ILE A 154 9.73 -16.50 -6.28
N ARG A 155 10.11 -16.61 -5.01
CA ARG A 155 9.48 -17.54 -4.06
C ARG A 155 8.01 -17.18 -3.80
N LEU A 156 7.70 -15.92 -3.64
CA LEU A 156 6.31 -15.46 -3.48
C LEU A 156 5.47 -15.83 -4.71
N MET A 157 6.01 -15.59 -5.91
CA MET A 157 5.32 -15.96 -7.16
C MET A 157 5.11 -17.47 -7.30
N ALA A 158 6.11 -18.29 -6.91
CA ALA A 158 6.02 -19.75 -6.98
C ALA A 158 5.06 -20.34 -5.94
N ALA A 159 4.90 -19.68 -4.79
CA ALA A 159 3.98 -20.08 -3.72
C ALA A 159 2.53 -19.63 -3.99
N ALA A 160 2.33 -18.72 -4.94
CA ALA A 160 0.99 -18.25 -5.27
C ALA A 160 0.15 -19.42 -5.82
N PRO A 161 -1.09 -19.62 -5.33
CA PRO A 161 -1.97 -20.63 -5.90
C PRO A 161 -2.19 -20.30 -7.37
N VAL A 162 -1.91 -21.28 -8.23
CA VAL A 162 -2.23 -21.18 -9.66
C VAL A 162 -3.72 -20.89 -9.74
N ALA A 163 -4.08 -19.69 -10.20
CA ALA A 163 -5.47 -19.35 -10.43
C ALA A 163 -6.08 -20.43 -11.31
N ARG A 164 -6.93 -21.28 -10.74
CA ARG A 164 -7.70 -22.23 -11.52
C ARG A 164 -8.51 -21.39 -12.51
N ALA A 165 -8.18 -21.51 -13.78
CA ALA A 165 -8.99 -20.99 -14.84
C ALA A 165 -10.40 -21.55 -14.60
N GLN A 166 -11.34 -20.66 -14.26
CA GLN A 166 -12.75 -21.02 -14.29
C GLN A 166 -13.10 -21.21 -15.75
N ALA A 167 -13.37 -22.45 -16.10
CA ALA A 167 -13.89 -22.85 -17.41
C ALA A 167 -15.31 -22.32 -17.58
#